data_07e1c90fa03196f70b53a4fd0815ce97
#
_entry.id   07e1c90fa03196f70b53a4fd0815ce97
#
_cell.length_a   1.000
_cell.length_b   1.000
_cell.length_c   1.000
_cell.angle_alpha   90.00
_cell.angle_beta   90.00
_cell.angle_gamma   90.00
#
_symmetry.space_group_name_H-M   'P 1'
#
loop_
_entity.id
_entity.type
_entity.pdbx_description
1 polymer ?
#
loop_
_entity_poly.entity_id
_entity_poly.type
_entity_poly.pdbx_seq_one_letter_code
_entity_poly.pdbx_strand_id
1 'polypeptide(L)'
;EAIDLAQEALKKENIAYETNFEKACKVKANVELVEFAIEKDVIDYIRDNFSNDIKDAIKKLAKSERAVELKELAKSIAKNDHCAINEIEFKTIFEAVNIVKRELVRAMIVNEKIRADGRGLKDVRPISIETNILPSAHSSCLFTRGETQALVVGTIAGAKDGQMYEVLTDKSTSMENLMVHYNFPGFSVGEAKPIFSVGRRELGHGNLAKKALESTINKNFKDTFRIVSEILESNGSSSMATVCGGSLAVKGGNIPVSDLVAGVAM
;
A
#
# COMPACT_ATOMS: atom_id res chain seq x y z
N GLU A 1 -21.69 4.18 -13.87
CA GLU A 1 -22.02 3.63 -15.20
C GLU A 1 -21.17 2.38 -15.51
N ALA A 2 -19.82 2.47 -15.64
CA ALA A 2 -18.98 1.29 -15.92
C ALA A 2 -19.02 0.24 -14.79
N ILE A 3 -19.05 0.66 -13.54
CA ILE A 3 -19.18 -0.23 -12.37
C ILE A 3 -20.56 -0.90 -12.36
N ASP A 4 -21.62 -0.16 -12.65
CA ASP A 4 -22.98 -0.68 -12.69
C ASP A 4 -23.13 -1.73 -13.81
N LEU A 5 -22.57 -1.46 -14.99
CA LEU A 5 -22.54 -2.40 -16.11
C LEU A 5 -21.77 -3.69 -15.75
N ALA A 6 -20.61 -3.55 -15.10
CA ALA A 6 -19.84 -4.70 -14.63
C ALA A 6 -20.62 -5.52 -13.59
N GLN A 7 -21.31 -4.87 -12.68
CA GLN A 7 -22.14 -5.53 -11.66
C GLN A 7 -23.31 -6.30 -12.28
N GLU A 8 -23.97 -5.73 -13.29
CA GLU A 8 -25.05 -6.44 -14.02
C GLU A 8 -24.52 -7.65 -14.79
N ALA A 9 -23.34 -7.54 -15.42
CA ALA A 9 -22.74 -8.65 -16.13
C ALA A 9 -22.37 -9.79 -15.15
N LEU A 10 -21.76 -9.47 -14.02
CA LEU A 10 -21.41 -10.44 -12.97
C LEU A 10 -22.65 -11.10 -12.36
N LYS A 11 -23.75 -10.38 -12.17
CA LYS A 11 -25.00 -10.99 -11.71
C LYS A 11 -25.53 -12.05 -12.70
N LYS A 12 -25.51 -11.75 -14.00
CA LYS A 12 -25.94 -12.71 -15.03
C LYS A 12 -25.05 -13.96 -15.03
N GLU A 13 -23.74 -13.74 -14.88
CA GLU A 13 -22.78 -14.83 -14.83
C GLU A 13 -23.00 -15.71 -13.61
N ASN A 14 -23.17 -15.13 -12.41
CA ASN A 14 -23.45 -15.86 -11.18
C ASN A 14 -24.74 -16.69 -11.27
N ILE A 15 -25.82 -16.11 -11.82
CA ILE A 15 -27.07 -16.86 -12.04
C ILE A 15 -26.84 -18.05 -12.98
N ALA A 16 -26.05 -17.88 -14.03
CA ALA A 16 -25.71 -18.98 -14.92
C ALA A 16 -24.91 -20.09 -14.22
N TYR A 17 -23.94 -19.72 -13.35
CA TYR A 17 -23.20 -20.66 -12.52
C TYR A 17 -24.14 -21.40 -11.55
N GLU A 18 -24.96 -20.71 -10.77
CA GLU A 18 -25.87 -21.32 -9.83
C GLU A 18 -26.84 -22.29 -10.51
N THR A 19 -27.44 -21.87 -11.65
CA THR A 19 -28.43 -22.68 -12.36
C THR A 19 -27.82 -23.95 -12.96
N ASN A 20 -26.59 -23.89 -13.49
CA ASN A 20 -25.99 -25.00 -14.21
C ASN A 20 -25.15 -25.91 -13.32
N PHE A 21 -24.43 -25.36 -12.34
CA PHE A 21 -23.53 -26.13 -11.49
C PHE A 21 -24.16 -26.66 -10.22
N GLU A 22 -25.22 -26.03 -9.69
CA GLU A 22 -25.92 -26.56 -8.51
C GLU A 22 -26.44 -27.99 -8.73
N LYS A 23 -26.91 -28.28 -9.94
CA LYS A 23 -27.40 -29.63 -10.30
C LYS A 23 -26.28 -30.66 -10.43
N ALA A 24 -25.05 -30.22 -10.71
CA ALA A 24 -23.88 -31.08 -10.82
C ALA A 24 -23.18 -31.30 -9.48
N CYS A 25 -23.45 -30.49 -8.50
CA CYS A 25 -22.89 -30.62 -7.15
C CYS A 25 -23.53 -31.79 -6.40
N LYS A 26 -22.77 -32.87 -6.23
CA LYS A 26 -23.24 -34.08 -5.51
C LYS A 26 -23.27 -33.90 -3.98
N VAL A 27 -22.49 -32.95 -3.47
CA VAL A 27 -22.39 -32.68 -2.03
C VAL A 27 -22.51 -31.16 -1.82
N LYS A 28 -23.53 -30.73 -1.12
CA LYS A 28 -23.61 -29.33 -0.64
C LYS A 28 -22.70 -29.21 0.58
N ALA A 29 -21.64 -28.40 0.45
CA ALA A 29 -20.83 -28.05 1.61
C ALA A 29 -21.70 -27.18 2.54
N ASN A 30 -22.01 -27.66 3.72
CA ASN A 30 -22.63 -26.86 4.76
C ASN A 30 -21.51 -26.09 5.48
N VAL A 31 -21.22 -24.88 5.01
CA VAL A 31 -20.21 -24.00 5.62
C VAL A 31 -20.95 -23.07 6.57
N GLU A 32 -20.82 -23.30 7.86
CA GLU A 32 -21.25 -22.33 8.87
C GLU A 32 -20.23 -21.19 8.90
N LEU A 33 -20.68 -20.00 8.52
CA LEU A 33 -19.89 -18.79 8.66
C LEU A 33 -19.94 -18.35 10.13
N VAL A 34 -18.80 -18.51 10.81
CA VAL A 34 -18.64 -17.98 12.16
C VAL A 34 -18.20 -16.53 12.05
N GLU A 35 -19.09 -15.60 12.34
CA GLU A 35 -18.71 -14.18 12.50
C GLU A 35 -17.97 -14.01 13.84
N PHE A 36 -16.73 -13.54 13.76
CA PHE A 36 -15.99 -13.14 14.95
C PHE A 36 -16.48 -11.74 15.36
N ALA A 37 -17.54 -11.71 16.17
CA ALA A 37 -18.06 -10.48 16.75
C ALA A 37 -17.48 -10.30 18.15
N ILE A 38 -16.94 -9.12 18.43
CA ILE A 38 -16.52 -8.74 19.78
C ILE A 38 -17.74 -8.28 20.55
N GLU A 39 -17.89 -8.75 21.78
CA GLU A 39 -18.95 -8.31 22.66
C GLU A 39 -18.91 -6.81 22.88
N LYS A 40 -20.08 -6.18 22.80
CA LYS A 40 -20.20 -4.72 22.88
C LYS A 40 -19.69 -4.20 24.23
N ASP A 41 -19.90 -4.93 25.29
CA ASP A 41 -19.48 -4.55 26.65
C ASP A 41 -17.95 -4.43 26.77
N VAL A 42 -17.19 -5.26 26.05
CA VAL A 42 -15.73 -5.17 26.01
C VAL A 42 -15.29 -3.89 25.26
N ILE A 43 -15.96 -3.57 24.15
CA ILE A 43 -15.66 -2.36 23.37
C ILE A 43 -15.99 -1.10 24.18
N ASP A 44 -17.16 -1.10 24.85
CA ASP A 44 -17.61 0.02 25.67
C ASP A 44 -16.68 0.22 26.88
N TYR A 45 -16.27 -0.84 27.55
CA TYR A 45 -15.30 -0.79 28.64
C TYR A 45 -13.96 -0.15 28.20
N ILE A 46 -13.43 -0.57 27.06
CA ILE A 46 -12.18 0.01 26.51
C ILE A 46 -12.38 1.47 26.10
N ARG A 47 -13.51 1.79 25.51
CA ARG A 47 -13.84 3.17 25.12
C ARG A 47 -13.91 4.10 26.33
N ASP A 48 -14.57 3.69 27.38
CA ASP A 48 -14.82 4.54 28.54
C ASP A 48 -13.55 4.74 29.39
N ASN A 49 -12.70 3.73 29.49
CA ASN A 49 -11.54 3.78 30.37
C ASN A 49 -10.21 4.11 29.69
N PHE A 50 -10.03 3.81 28.39
CA PHE A 50 -8.72 3.89 27.72
C PHE A 50 -8.70 4.78 26.46
N SER A 51 -9.76 5.55 26.21
CA SER A 51 -9.81 6.44 25.03
C SER A 51 -8.68 7.46 24.98
N ASN A 52 -8.26 8.00 26.13
CA ASN A 52 -7.18 8.98 26.20
C ASN A 52 -5.83 8.34 25.90
N ASP A 53 -5.55 7.16 26.46
CA ASP A 53 -4.31 6.43 26.22
C ASP A 53 -4.20 6.02 24.75
N ILE A 54 -5.32 5.59 24.14
CA ILE A 54 -5.39 5.28 22.71
C ILE A 54 -5.15 6.54 21.86
N LYS A 55 -5.72 7.70 22.23
CA LYS A 55 -5.47 8.98 21.54
C LYS A 55 -4.00 9.38 21.59
N ASP A 56 -3.34 9.21 22.73
CA ASP A 56 -1.93 9.53 22.87
C ASP A 56 -1.03 8.59 22.06
N ALA A 57 -1.35 7.29 22.02
CA ALA A 57 -0.67 6.34 21.14
C ALA A 57 -0.86 6.67 19.64
N ILE A 58 -2.02 7.20 19.25
CA ILE A 58 -2.31 7.60 17.86
C ILE A 58 -1.45 8.80 17.42
N LYS A 59 -1.12 9.72 18.32
CA LYS A 59 -0.34 10.94 18.03
C LYS A 59 1.13 10.65 17.67
N LYS A 60 1.64 9.46 17.91
CA LYS A 60 3.01 9.09 17.48
C LYS A 60 3.14 9.19 15.95
N LEU A 61 4.22 9.79 15.49
CA LEU A 61 4.42 10.10 14.07
C LEU A 61 4.61 8.85 13.22
N ALA A 62 5.51 7.94 13.62
CA ALA A 62 5.82 6.74 12.87
C ALA A 62 4.72 5.68 13.01
N LYS A 63 4.34 5.07 11.88
CA LYS A 63 3.31 4.01 11.86
C LYS A 63 3.75 2.77 12.67
N SER A 64 5.02 2.41 12.60
CA SER A 64 5.61 1.31 13.36
C SER A 64 5.54 1.57 14.86
N GLU A 65 5.89 2.78 15.31
CA GLU A 65 5.82 3.18 16.73
C GLU A 65 4.38 3.12 17.24
N ARG A 66 3.42 3.65 16.48
CA ARG A 66 1.98 3.54 16.83
C ARG A 66 1.52 2.11 16.99
N ALA A 67 1.97 1.21 16.12
CA ALA A 67 1.58 -0.20 16.19
C ALA A 67 2.13 -0.89 17.45
N VAL A 68 3.38 -0.59 17.80
CA VAL A 68 4.02 -1.11 19.02
C VAL A 68 3.33 -0.58 20.26
N GLU A 69 3.13 0.73 20.34
CA GLU A 69 2.48 1.41 21.47
C GLU A 69 1.07 0.86 21.73
N LEU A 70 0.25 0.73 20.68
CA LEU A 70 -1.10 0.15 20.81
C LEU A 70 -1.09 -1.33 21.24
N LYS A 71 -0.08 -2.07 20.81
CA LYS A 71 0.07 -3.46 21.23
C LYS A 71 0.48 -3.56 22.71
N GLU A 72 1.40 -2.72 23.16
CA GLU A 72 1.81 -2.66 24.57
C GLU A 72 0.65 -2.16 25.45
N LEU A 73 -0.10 -1.17 25.00
CA LEU A 73 -1.33 -0.74 25.66
C LEU A 73 -2.34 -1.88 25.78
N ALA A 74 -2.60 -2.62 24.72
CA ALA A 74 -3.49 -3.79 24.78
C ALA A 74 -2.99 -4.87 25.75
N LYS A 75 -1.65 -5.07 25.84
CA LYS A 75 -1.08 -5.98 26.85
C LYS A 75 -1.26 -5.48 28.28
N SER A 76 -1.16 -4.19 28.51
CA SER A 76 -1.41 -3.60 29.83
C SER A 76 -2.88 -3.74 30.24
N ILE A 77 -3.80 -3.49 29.30
CA ILE A 77 -5.24 -3.67 29.51
C ILE A 77 -5.57 -5.13 29.82
N ALA A 78 -4.96 -6.09 29.15
CA ALA A 78 -5.15 -7.51 29.39
C ALA A 78 -4.76 -7.95 30.83
N LYS A 79 -3.85 -7.22 31.45
CA LYS A 79 -3.41 -7.45 32.83
C LYS A 79 -4.27 -6.75 33.89
N ASN A 80 -5.24 -5.94 33.47
CA ASN A 80 -6.12 -5.22 34.38
C ASN A 80 -7.09 -6.21 35.03
N ASP A 81 -7.43 -5.97 36.29
CA ASP A 81 -8.30 -6.85 37.09
C ASP A 81 -9.64 -7.17 36.42
N HIS A 82 -10.24 -6.18 35.75
CA HIS A 82 -11.50 -6.37 35.03
C HIS A 82 -11.37 -7.41 33.90
N CYS A 83 -10.32 -7.32 33.09
CA CYS A 83 -10.10 -8.25 31.97
C CYS A 83 -9.64 -9.64 32.47
N ALA A 84 -8.85 -9.67 33.55
CA ALA A 84 -8.40 -10.93 34.16
C ALA A 84 -9.54 -11.70 34.84
N ILE A 85 -10.43 -11.02 35.56
CA ILE A 85 -11.60 -11.64 36.24
C ILE A 85 -12.59 -12.19 35.20
N ASN A 86 -12.79 -11.50 34.08
CA ASN A 86 -13.70 -11.92 33.03
C ASN A 86 -13.04 -12.84 31.98
N GLU A 87 -11.80 -13.26 32.18
CA GLU A 87 -11.06 -14.17 31.31
C GLU A 87 -11.03 -13.74 29.82
N ILE A 88 -10.98 -12.40 29.55
CA ILE A 88 -11.03 -11.87 28.21
C ILE A 88 -9.69 -12.13 27.49
N GLU A 89 -9.72 -12.83 26.37
CA GLU A 89 -8.54 -13.14 25.59
C GLU A 89 -7.84 -11.87 25.06
N PHE A 90 -6.51 -11.88 25.08
CA PHE A 90 -5.70 -10.78 24.53
C PHE A 90 -6.08 -10.39 23.10
N LYS A 91 -6.43 -11.37 22.26
CA LYS A 91 -6.85 -11.12 20.87
C LYS A 91 -8.11 -10.28 20.83
N THR A 92 -9.08 -10.57 21.67
CA THR A 92 -10.36 -9.83 21.78
C THR A 92 -10.10 -8.38 22.24
N ILE A 93 -9.25 -8.20 23.26
CA ILE A 93 -8.86 -6.88 23.76
C ILE A 93 -8.14 -6.06 22.67
N PHE A 94 -7.19 -6.67 21.97
CA PHE A 94 -6.43 -5.99 20.91
C PHE A 94 -7.34 -5.56 19.75
N GLU A 95 -8.30 -6.39 19.35
CA GLU A 95 -9.27 -6.02 18.32
C GLU A 95 -10.24 -4.93 18.81
N ALA A 96 -10.68 -4.97 20.07
CA ALA A 96 -11.51 -3.90 20.63
C ALA A 96 -10.76 -2.57 20.72
N VAL A 97 -9.48 -2.57 21.09
CA VAL A 97 -8.59 -1.39 21.02
C VAL A 97 -8.51 -0.85 19.59
N ASN A 98 -8.42 -1.73 18.58
CA ASN A 98 -8.40 -1.33 17.17
C ASN A 98 -9.74 -0.73 16.70
N ILE A 99 -10.87 -1.21 17.21
CA ILE A 99 -12.19 -0.63 16.95
C ILE A 99 -12.28 0.79 17.52
N VAL A 100 -11.99 0.94 18.81
CA VAL A 100 -12.03 2.24 19.49
C VAL A 100 -11.03 3.24 18.85
N LYS A 101 -9.83 2.79 18.51
CA LYS A 101 -8.86 3.60 17.74
C LYS A 101 -9.46 4.11 16.44
N ARG A 102 -10.15 3.25 15.68
CA ARG A 102 -10.77 3.64 14.40
C ARG A 102 -11.85 4.70 14.59
N GLU A 103 -12.67 4.54 15.63
CA GLU A 103 -13.70 5.52 15.99
C GLU A 103 -13.08 6.86 16.36
N LEU A 104 -12.05 6.86 17.20
CA LEU A 104 -11.35 8.08 17.65
C LEU A 104 -10.67 8.81 16.48
N VAL A 105 -9.93 8.10 15.62
CA VAL A 105 -9.30 8.72 14.43
C VAL A 105 -10.36 9.30 13.50
N ARG A 106 -11.49 8.60 13.32
CA ARG A 106 -12.57 9.09 12.48
C ARG A 106 -13.23 10.34 13.08
N ALA A 107 -13.43 10.37 14.40
CA ALA A 107 -13.95 11.54 15.11
C ALA A 107 -13.00 12.74 15.00
N MET A 108 -11.69 12.56 15.15
CA MET A 108 -10.68 13.61 14.94
C MET A 108 -10.78 14.20 13.53
N ILE A 109 -10.84 13.35 12.50
CA ILE A 109 -10.91 13.80 11.11
C ILE A 109 -12.22 14.54 10.82
N VAL A 110 -13.36 14.01 11.27
CA VAL A 110 -14.69 14.55 10.96
C VAL A 110 -14.98 15.83 11.77
N ASN A 111 -14.69 15.81 13.07
CA ASN A 111 -15.08 16.88 13.99
C ASN A 111 -13.98 17.94 14.14
N GLU A 112 -12.73 17.52 14.38
CA GLU A 112 -11.61 18.40 14.63
C GLU A 112 -10.90 18.85 13.35
N LYS A 113 -11.18 18.19 12.20
CA LYS A 113 -10.52 18.42 10.90
C LYS A 113 -9.01 18.22 10.93
N ILE A 114 -8.53 17.37 11.84
CA ILE A 114 -7.13 17.05 12.05
C ILE A 114 -6.90 15.58 11.76
N ARG A 115 -5.82 15.26 11.03
CA ARG A 115 -5.38 13.90 10.77
C ARG A 115 -4.57 13.35 11.96
N ALA A 116 -4.37 12.02 12.01
CA ALA A 116 -3.64 11.37 13.09
C ALA A 116 -2.20 11.87 13.30
N ASP A 117 -1.58 12.44 12.28
CA ASP A 117 -0.24 13.04 12.33
C ASP A 117 -0.27 14.58 12.58
N GLY A 118 -1.38 15.12 12.99
CA GLY A 118 -1.54 16.55 13.33
C GLY A 118 -1.76 17.47 12.14
N ARG A 119 -1.71 16.98 10.89
CA ARG A 119 -1.97 17.79 9.70
C ARG A 119 -3.46 18.10 9.53
N GLY A 120 -3.74 19.23 8.92
CA GLY A 120 -5.08 19.55 8.43
C GLY A 120 -5.47 18.68 7.22
N LEU A 121 -6.73 18.77 6.79
CA LEU A 121 -7.26 17.92 5.72
C LEU A 121 -6.62 18.14 4.35
N LYS A 122 -6.11 19.36 4.10
CA LYS A 122 -5.50 19.75 2.81
C LYS A 122 -3.98 19.73 2.82
N ASP A 123 -3.37 19.50 3.97
CA ASP A 123 -1.91 19.58 4.11
C ASP A 123 -1.22 18.39 3.47
N VAL A 124 -0.18 18.68 2.71
CA VAL A 124 0.74 17.69 2.15
C VAL A 124 1.91 17.52 3.13
N ARG A 125 2.41 16.29 3.29
CA ARG A 125 3.62 16.04 4.08
C ARG A 125 4.80 16.79 3.47
N PRO A 126 5.81 17.21 4.26
CA PRO A 126 7.02 17.81 3.73
C PRO A 126 7.66 16.91 2.68
N ILE A 127 8.07 17.50 1.56
CA ILE A 127 8.73 16.79 0.46
C ILE A 127 10.17 17.28 0.40
N SER A 128 11.10 16.31 0.36
CA SER A 128 12.51 16.53 0.07
C SER A 128 12.91 15.68 -1.14
N ILE A 129 13.72 16.25 -2.01
CA ILE A 129 14.14 15.62 -3.27
C ILE A 129 15.63 15.83 -3.44
N GLU A 130 16.36 14.75 -3.65
CA GLU A 130 17.77 14.77 -4.03
C GLU A 130 17.93 13.98 -5.32
N THR A 131 18.45 14.61 -6.35
CA THR A 131 18.67 13.98 -7.67
C THR A 131 20.15 13.70 -7.91
N ASN A 132 20.41 12.63 -8.67
CA ASN A 132 21.77 12.23 -9.08
C ASN A 132 22.71 11.96 -7.88
N ILE A 133 22.17 11.40 -6.80
CA ILE A 133 22.95 11.09 -5.58
C ILE A 133 23.89 9.89 -5.76
N LEU A 134 23.63 9.02 -6.74
CA LEU A 134 24.47 7.86 -7.03
C LEU A 134 25.36 8.16 -8.25
N PRO A 135 26.66 8.39 -8.06
CA PRO A 135 27.55 8.84 -9.14
C PRO A 135 27.79 7.78 -10.23
N SER A 136 27.58 6.51 -9.92
CA SER A 136 27.76 5.39 -10.86
C SER A 136 26.49 5.01 -11.62
N ALA A 137 25.33 5.60 -11.28
CA ALA A 137 24.07 5.35 -11.97
C ALA A 137 23.85 6.37 -13.10
N HIS A 138 23.13 5.99 -14.15
CA HIS A 138 22.77 6.93 -15.22
C HIS A 138 21.85 8.04 -14.72
N SER A 139 20.96 7.71 -13.79
CA SER A 139 20.19 8.69 -13.02
C SER A 139 19.79 8.11 -11.68
N SER A 140 19.54 8.96 -10.70
CA SER A 140 19.01 8.55 -9.41
C SER A 140 18.22 9.67 -8.74
N CYS A 141 17.25 9.31 -7.92
CA CYS A 141 16.46 10.23 -7.14
C CYS A 141 16.16 9.62 -5.77
N LEU A 142 16.49 10.33 -4.71
CA LEU A 142 15.97 10.07 -3.38
C LEU A 142 14.77 10.99 -3.16
N PHE A 143 13.60 10.39 -3.13
CA PHE A 143 12.34 11.07 -2.91
C PHE A 143 11.85 10.77 -1.50
N THR A 144 11.67 11.81 -0.70
CA THR A 144 11.18 11.71 0.67
C THR A 144 9.90 12.53 0.82
N ARG A 145 8.86 11.94 1.39
CA ARG A 145 7.60 12.60 1.74
C ARG A 145 7.22 12.24 3.18
N GLY A 146 7.57 13.13 4.12
CA GLY A 146 7.51 12.82 5.55
C GLY A 146 8.37 11.60 5.85
N GLU A 147 7.77 10.55 6.39
CA GLU A 147 8.42 9.27 6.72
C GLU A 147 8.26 8.22 5.62
N THR A 148 8.01 8.61 4.39
CA THR A 148 8.03 7.70 3.25
C THR A 148 9.19 8.08 2.35
N GLN A 149 10.12 7.17 2.14
CA GLN A 149 11.33 7.40 1.36
C GLN A 149 11.51 6.31 0.31
N ALA A 150 11.79 6.74 -0.91
CA ALA A 150 12.08 5.88 -2.06
C ALA A 150 13.40 6.31 -2.72
N LEU A 151 14.32 5.38 -2.83
CA LEU A 151 15.52 5.52 -3.67
C LEU A 151 15.20 4.94 -5.04
N VAL A 152 15.15 5.81 -6.03
CA VAL A 152 14.82 5.43 -7.41
C VAL A 152 16.06 5.58 -8.29
N VAL A 153 16.42 4.50 -8.95
CA VAL A 153 17.62 4.43 -9.81
C VAL A 153 17.21 4.14 -11.25
N GLY A 154 17.70 4.93 -12.18
CA GLY A 154 17.49 4.77 -13.61
C GLY A 154 18.74 4.25 -14.33
N THR A 155 18.54 3.25 -15.17
CA THR A 155 19.59 2.69 -16.03
C THR A 155 19.14 2.75 -17.49
N ILE A 156 19.98 3.30 -18.35
CA ILE A 156 19.77 3.39 -19.79
C ILE A 156 20.60 2.31 -20.48
N ALA A 157 20.00 1.63 -21.45
CA ALA A 157 20.65 0.60 -22.26
C ALA A 157 20.15 0.68 -23.71
N GLY A 158 20.79 -0.05 -24.61
CA GLY A 158 20.37 -0.09 -26.02
C GLY A 158 19.01 -0.75 -26.21
N ALA A 159 18.37 -0.53 -27.33
CA ALA A 159 17.06 -1.08 -27.66
C ALA A 159 16.97 -2.62 -27.57
N LYS A 160 18.09 -3.31 -27.73
CA LYS A 160 18.17 -4.79 -27.69
C LYS A 160 18.17 -5.36 -26.25
N ASP A 161 18.39 -4.50 -25.25
CA ASP A 161 18.46 -4.87 -23.84
C ASP A 161 17.09 -4.81 -23.13
N GLY A 162 16.03 -4.58 -23.92
CA GLY A 162 14.64 -4.63 -23.43
C GLY A 162 14.22 -6.01 -22.97
N GLN A 163 13.16 -6.07 -22.21
CA GLN A 163 12.57 -7.33 -21.77
C GLN A 163 11.77 -7.97 -22.92
N MET A 164 12.19 -9.15 -23.34
CA MET A 164 11.47 -9.94 -24.33
C MET A 164 10.34 -10.75 -23.64
N TYR A 165 9.15 -10.73 -24.20
CA TYR A 165 8.03 -11.54 -23.74
C TYR A 165 7.22 -12.07 -24.92
N GLU A 166 6.58 -13.22 -24.73
CA GLU A 166 5.70 -13.84 -25.70
C GLU A 166 4.24 -13.46 -25.39
N VAL A 167 3.53 -13.02 -26.41
CA VAL A 167 2.10 -12.71 -26.30
C VAL A 167 1.29 -14.00 -26.41
N LEU A 168 0.46 -14.28 -25.40
CA LEU A 168 -0.29 -15.55 -25.30
C LEU A 168 -1.30 -15.77 -26.43
N THR A 169 -1.83 -14.69 -27.00
CA THR A 169 -2.91 -14.74 -28.00
C THR A 169 -2.45 -15.17 -29.38
N ASP A 170 -1.27 -14.72 -29.80
CA ASP A 170 -0.76 -14.93 -31.17
C ASP A 170 0.64 -15.53 -31.21
N LYS A 171 1.22 -15.83 -30.03
CA LYS A 171 2.60 -16.32 -29.86
C LYS A 171 3.66 -15.40 -30.49
N SER A 172 3.32 -14.14 -30.71
CA SER A 172 4.29 -13.17 -31.19
C SER A 172 5.26 -12.77 -30.06
N THR A 173 6.49 -12.48 -30.42
CA THR A 173 7.49 -11.98 -29.50
C THR A 173 7.47 -10.45 -29.51
N SER A 174 7.36 -9.83 -28.36
CA SER A 174 7.41 -8.38 -28.17
C SER A 174 8.55 -7.98 -27.23
N MET A 175 9.08 -6.77 -27.45
CA MET A 175 10.13 -6.19 -26.61
C MET A 175 9.55 -5.05 -25.78
N GLU A 176 9.85 -5.05 -24.50
CA GLU A 176 9.48 -4.00 -23.59
C GLU A 176 10.71 -3.18 -23.19
N ASN A 177 10.72 -1.90 -23.56
CA ASN A 177 11.87 -1.01 -23.36
C ASN A 177 11.75 -0.17 -22.08
N LEU A 178 10.55 -0.05 -21.46
CA LEU A 178 10.40 0.56 -20.16
C LEU A 178 10.13 -0.49 -19.10
N MET A 179 11.07 -0.68 -18.20
CA MET A 179 10.95 -1.59 -17.07
C MET A 179 10.90 -0.80 -15.76
N VAL A 180 9.95 -1.13 -14.90
CA VAL A 180 9.84 -0.54 -13.56
C VAL A 180 9.76 -1.65 -12.52
N HIS A 181 10.79 -1.76 -11.71
CA HIS A 181 10.88 -2.69 -10.59
C HIS A 181 10.66 -1.92 -9.30
N TYR A 182 9.68 -2.38 -8.53
CA TYR A 182 9.34 -1.83 -7.23
C TYR A 182 9.66 -2.86 -6.16
N ASN A 183 10.51 -2.50 -5.23
CA ASN A 183 10.93 -3.36 -4.13
C ASN A 183 10.44 -2.78 -2.80
N PHE A 184 9.77 -3.64 -2.02
CA PHE A 184 9.20 -3.28 -0.72
C PHE A 184 9.71 -4.25 0.35
N PRO A 185 10.95 -4.11 0.78
CA PRO A 185 11.53 -4.98 1.79
C PRO A 185 10.87 -4.79 3.16
N GLY A 186 10.90 -5.82 3.99
CA GLY A 186 10.28 -5.80 5.32
C GLY A 186 10.78 -4.66 6.21
N PHE A 187 12.06 -4.31 6.11
CA PHE A 187 12.62 -3.22 6.91
C PHE A 187 11.96 -1.86 6.67
N SER A 188 11.40 -1.63 5.48
CA SER A 188 10.69 -0.37 5.16
C SER A 188 9.48 -0.10 6.06
N VAL A 189 8.99 -1.11 6.75
CA VAL A 189 7.89 -1.04 7.74
C VAL A 189 8.30 -1.61 9.11
N GLY A 190 9.59 -1.76 9.37
CA GLY A 190 10.12 -2.28 10.63
C GLY A 190 9.90 -3.78 10.84
N GLU A 191 9.71 -4.55 9.76
CA GLU A 191 9.50 -5.99 9.84
C GLU A 191 10.74 -6.77 9.42
N ALA A 192 11.14 -7.77 10.21
CA ALA A 192 12.14 -8.74 9.81
C ALA A 192 11.47 -9.86 9.01
N LYS A 193 11.56 -9.79 7.68
CA LYS A 193 11.02 -10.79 6.76
C LYS A 193 12.11 -11.32 5.84
N PRO A 194 12.13 -12.63 5.56
CA PRO A 194 12.97 -13.18 4.51
C PRO A 194 12.48 -12.68 3.13
N ILE A 195 13.42 -12.43 2.24
CA ILE A 195 13.14 -12.01 0.85
C ILE A 195 13.35 -13.23 -0.03
N PHE A 196 12.25 -13.86 -0.46
CA PHE A 196 12.32 -15.04 -1.34
C PHE A 196 12.04 -14.71 -2.81
N SER A 197 11.02 -13.90 -3.07
CA SER A 197 10.60 -13.53 -4.41
C SER A 197 9.76 -12.26 -4.38
N VAL A 198 9.57 -11.66 -5.56
CA VAL A 198 8.72 -10.47 -5.72
C VAL A 198 7.27 -10.86 -5.49
N GLY A 199 6.59 -10.17 -4.58
CA GLY A 199 5.20 -10.41 -4.25
C GLY A 199 4.21 -9.77 -5.25
N ARG A 200 2.96 -10.21 -5.22
CA ARG A 200 1.89 -9.64 -6.08
C ARG A 200 1.69 -8.13 -5.86
N ARG A 201 1.88 -7.66 -4.63
CA ARG A 201 1.80 -6.25 -4.29
C ARG A 201 2.89 -5.44 -5.00
N GLU A 202 4.11 -5.95 -5.00
CA GLU A 202 5.25 -5.30 -5.63
C GLU A 202 5.09 -5.26 -7.15
N LEU A 203 4.65 -6.34 -7.75
CA LEU A 203 4.31 -6.38 -9.18
C LEU A 203 3.21 -5.38 -9.54
N GLY A 204 2.13 -5.32 -8.75
CA GLY A 204 1.03 -4.39 -8.98
C GLY A 204 1.45 -2.92 -8.83
N HIS A 205 2.24 -2.59 -7.81
CA HIS A 205 2.74 -1.25 -7.59
C HIS A 205 3.76 -0.82 -8.67
N GLY A 206 4.65 -1.74 -9.08
CA GLY A 206 5.59 -1.49 -10.18
C GLY A 206 4.86 -1.24 -11.50
N ASN A 207 3.85 -2.04 -11.82
CA ASN A 207 3.03 -1.86 -13.01
C ASN A 207 2.22 -0.55 -12.99
N LEU A 208 1.70 -0.16 -11.83
CA LEU A 208 1.01 1.12 -11.67
C LEU A 208 1.95 2.30 -11.94
N ALA A 209 3.16 2.29 -11.37
CA ALA A 209 4.17 3.31 -11.61
C ALA A 209 4.62 3.32 -13.08
N LYS A 210 4.84 2.14 -13.68
CA LYS A 210 5.17 2.01 -15.09
C LYS A 210 4.14 2.68 -15.99
N LYS A 211 2.86 2.34 -15.85
CA LYS A 211 1.77 2.92 -16.66
C LYS A 211 1.69 4.44 -16.53
N ALA A 212 1.93 4.98 -15.32
CA ALA A 212 1.94 6.41 -15.10
C ALA A 212 3.09 7.10 -15.85
N LEU A 213 4.30 6.54 -15.81
CA LEU A 213 5.49 7.10 -16.45
C LEU A 213 5.49 6.90 -17.97
N GLU A 214 5.08 5.73 -18.44
CA GLU A 214 5.05 5.37 -19.85
C GLU A 214 4.23 6.35 -20.68
N SER A 215 3.13 6.86 -20.12
CA SER A 215 2.24 7.79 -20.81
C SER A 215 2.93 9.13 -21.20
N THR A 216 3.99 9.49 -20.51
CA THR A 216 4.72 10.75 -20.72
C THR A 216 6.02 10.61 -21.52
N ILE A 217 6.54 9.41 -21.66
CA ILE A 217 7.75 9.14 -22.43
C ILE A 217 7.45 9.28 -23.93
N ASN A 218 8.33 9.99 -24.64
CA ASN A 218 8.17 10.20 -26.07
C ASN A 218 8.26 8.85 -26.82
N LYS A 219 7.26 8.56 -27.67
CA LYS A 219 7.18 7.34 -28.48
C LYS A 219 8.36 7.10 -29.43
N ASN A 220 9.12 8.15 -29.72
CA ASN A 220 10.34 8.08 -30.55
C ASN A 220 11.57 7.62 -29.74
N PHE A 221 11.50 7.58 -28.41
CA PHE A 221 12.54 7.00 -27.58
C PHE A 221 12.52 5.47 -27.76
N LYS A 222 13.61 4.92 -28.29
CA LYS A 222 13.71 3.50 -28.64
C LYS A 222 14.66 2.71 -27.75
N ASP A 223 15.49 3.41 -26.98
CA ASP A 223 16.40 2.76 -26.05
C ASP A 223 15.64 2.17 -24.85
N THR A 224 16.29 1.29 -24.16
CA THR A 224 15.73 0.66 -22.96
C THR A 224 16.02 1.53 -21.75
N PHE A 225 15.00 1.77 -20.95
CA PHE A 225 15.12 2.43 -19.65
C PHE A 225 14.57 1.54 -18.54
N ARG A 226 15.43 1.20 -17.60
CA ARG A 226 15.07 0.42 -16.42
C ARG A 226 15.08 1.30 -15.18
N ILE A 227 13.95 1.33 -14.48
CA ILE A 227 13.78 1.99 -13.19
C ILE A 227 13.74 0.92 -12.10
N VAL A 228 14.54 1.10 -11.07
CA VAL A 228 14.48 0.30 -9.84
C VAL A 228 14.14 1.25 -8.70
N SER A 229 13.05 1.00 -8.01
CA SER A 229 12.60 1.77 -6.84
C SER A 229 12.72 0.92 -5.59
N GLU A 230 13.64 1.29 -4.72
CA GLU A 230 13.83 0.69 -3.40
C GLU A 230 13.10 1.55 -2.37
N ILE A 231 12.12 0.97 -1.68
CA ILE A 231 11.42 1.65 -0.60
C ILE A 231 12.23 1.50 0.68
N LEU A 232 12.82 2.59 1.14
CA LEU A 232 13.66 2.62 2.34
C LEU A 232 12.80 2.74 3.60
N GLU A 233 11.74 3.55 3.54
CA GLU A 233 10.79 3.73 4.63
C GLU A 233 9.37 3.96 4.08
N SER A 234 8.34 3.46 4.77
CA SER A 234 6.96 3.60 4.33
C SER A 234 5.99 3.93 5.46
N ASN A 235 5.46 5.13 5.41
CA ASN A 235 4.29 5.57 6.20
C ASN A 235 3.07 5.83 5.29
N GLY A 236 2.82 4.91 4.37
CA GLY A 236 1.72 4.94 3.41
C GLY A 236 2.07 5.54 2.05
N SER A 237 1.43 5.02 1.02
CA SER A 237 1.54 5.45 -0.38
C SER A 237 2.98 5.48 -0.94
N SER A 238 3.74 4.42 -0.70
CA SER A 238 5.08 4.24 -1.23
C SER A 238 5.11 4.05 -2.76
N SER A 239 4.05 3.50 -3.36
CA SER A 239 3.91 3.43 -4.82
C SER A 239 3.85 4.82 -5.46
N MET A 240 3.19 5.78 -4.83
CA MET A 240 3.15 7.15 -5.33
C MET A 240 4.49 7.89 -5.11
N ALA A 241 5.24 7.56 -4.07
CA ALA A 241 6.63 8.00 -3.94
C ALA A 241 7.50 7.47 -5.09
N THR A 242 7.28 6.22 -5.51
CA THR A 242 7.93 5.64 -6.69
C THR A 242 7.55 6.37 -7.98
N VAL A 243 6.30 6.75 -8.16
CA VAL A 243 5.87 7.55 -9.33
C VAL A 243 6.60 8.89 -9.36
N CYS A 244 6.61 9.61 -8.22
CA CYS A 244 7.28 10.90 -8.13
C CYS A 244 8.81 10.79 -8.35
N GLY A 245 9.47 9.89 -7.62
CA GLY A 245 10.90 9.64 -7.76
C GLY A 245 11.28 9.10 -9.14
N GLY A 246 10.44 8.23 -9.71
CA GLY A 246 10.61 7.68 -11.06
C GLY A 246 10.52 8.77 -12.14
N SER A 247 9.55 9.68 -12.03
CA SER A 247 9.44 10.82 -12.94
C SER A 247 10.68 11.71 -12.92
N LEU A 248 11.23 11.95 -11.72
CA LEU A 248 12.47 12.71 -11.56
C LEU A 248 13.70 11.95 -12.08
N ALA A 249 13.77 10.64 -11.88
CA ALA A 249 14.83 9.80 -12.40
C ALA A 249 14.81 9.74 -13.94
N VAL A 250 13.63 9.64 -14.55
CA VAL A 250 13.45 9.73 -16.02
C VAL A 250 13.98 11.06 -16.54
N LYS A 251 13.62 12.16 -15.90
CA LYS A 251 14.10 13.51 -16.26
C LYS A 251 15.60 13.65 -16.05
N GLY A 252 16.12 13.12 -14.92
CA GLY A 252 17.55 13.13 -14.60
C GLY A 252 18.40 12.33 -15.59
N GLY A 253 17.84 11.28 -16.21
CA GLY A 253 18.45 10.49 -17.29
C GLY A 253 18.34 11.13 -18.67
N ASN A 254 17.85 12.36 -18.79
CA ASN A 254 17.60 13.05 -20.07
C ASN A 254 16.68 12.29 -21.04
N ILE A 255 15.81 11.44 -20.51
CA ILE A 255 14.79 10.77 -21.32
C ILE A 255 13.77 11.82 -21.76
N PRO A 256 13.41 11.86 -23.06
CA PRO A 256 12.46 12.85 -23.55
C PRO A 256 11.05 12.53 -23.04
N VAL A 257 10.51 13.40 -22.18
CA VAL A 257 9.17 13.34 -21.62
C VAL A 257 8.37 14.58 -21.97
N SER A 258 7.07 14.42 -22.13
CA SER A 258 6.16 15.57 -22.35
C SER A 258 6.01 16.40 -21.07
N ASP A 259 5.86 15.73 -19.92
CA ASP A 259 5.65 16.34 -18.61
C ASP A 259 6.17 15.48 -17.47
N LEU A 260 6.29 16.07 -16.29
CA LEU A 260 6.54 15.34 -15.05
C LEU A 260 5.24 14.77 -14.48
N VAL A 261 5.31 13.57 -13.91
CA VAL A 261 4.18 12.88 -13.29
C VAL A 261 4.33 12.95 -11.78
N ALA A 262 3.28 13.33 -11.09
CA ALA A 262 3.16 13.23 -9.64
C ALA A 262 2.07 12.22 -9.26
N GLY A 263 2.29 11.50 -8.18
CA GLY A 263 1.35 10.50 -7.66
C GLY A 263 0.74 10.92 -6.33
N VAL A 264 -0.58 10.76 -6.23
CA VAL A 264 -1.35 10.97 -4.99
C VAL A 264 -2.23 9.75 -4.74
N ALA A 265 -2.30 9.29 -3.48
CA ALA A 265 -3.29 8.30 -3.04
C ALA A 265 -4.36 8.99 -2.21
N MET A 266 -5.61 8.71 -2.54
CA MET A 266 -6.80 9.19 -1.85
C MET A 266 -7.53 8.05 -1.14
#